data_32fa83cf58cf03c206fead5a42de8847
#
_entry.id   32fa83cf58cf03c206fead5a42de8847
#
_cell.length_a   1.000
_cell.length_b   1.000
_cell.length_c   1.000
_cell.angle_alpha   90.00
_cell.angle_beta   90.00
_cell.angle_gamma   90.00
#
_symmetry.space_group_name_H-M   'P 1'
#
loop_
_entity.id
_entity.type
_entity.pdbx_description
1 polymer ?
#
loop_
_entity_poly.entity_id
_entity_poly.type
_entity_poly.pdbx_seq_one_letter_code
_entity_poly.pdbx_strand_id
1 'polypeptide(L)'
;MASSTHINAERIQKLKEHLARSTINHEQEILKETTLKNAHLYCVINSVSAQQYGPLLEKYIRIKNKFVKNTASECNGDCSKDDKNAEVKASLGGAKHNKFNWVQLRVSHDIQYYILTAYHLTSKNVETGGELYVFSVPKEDMLPLITNYGGYAHGTNKEHGSITIADLKDEKNKKEYAMRPSYGDKCWQDIMKFRVSGDTL
;
A
#
# COMPACT_ATOMS: atom_id res chain seq x y z
N MET A 1 -35.88 14.45 -4.30
CA MET A 1 -34.42 14.47 -3.93
C MET A 1 -34.23 14.41 -2.41
N ALA A 2 -34.89 13.47 -1.72
CA ALA A 2 -34.81 13.35 -0.25
C ALA A 2 -34.17 12.03 0.24
N SER A 3 -33.56 11.22 -0.65
CA SER A 3 -33.16 9.85 -0.27
C SER A 3 -31.69 9.68 0.15
N SER A 4 -30.81 10.64 -0.12
CA SER A 4 -29.37 10.44 0.14
C SER A 4 -28.95 10.70 1.61
N THR A 5 -29.66 11.59 2.31
CA THR A 5 -29.36 11.95 3.70
C THR A 5 -29.84 10.88 4.70
N HIS A 6 -30.94 10.21 4.45
CA HIS A 6 -31.48 9.18 5.34
C HIS A 6 -30.64 7.89 5.36
N ILE A 7 -30.13 7.46 4.19
CA ILE A 7 -29.28 6.25 4.09
C ILE A 7 -27.96 6.42 4.85
N ASN A 8 -27.42 7.62 4.87
CA ASN A 8 -26.18 7.92 5.62
C ASN A 8 -26.39 7.88 7.13
N ALA A 9 -27.52 8.37 7.65
CA ALA A 9 -27.79 8.40 9.08
C ALA A 9 -27.92 6.97 9.68
N GLU A 10 -28.62 6.06 9.01
CA GLU A 10 -28.77 4.68 9.47
C GLU A 10 -27.45 3.90 9.44
N ARG A 11 -26.64 4.09 8.38
CA ARG A 11 -25.30 3.49 8.27
C ARG A 11 -24.37 4.01 9.35
N ILE A 12 -24.39 5.31 9.62
CA ILE A 12 -23.61 5.95 10.68
C ILE A 12 -24.03 5.41 12.04
N GLN A 13 -25.33 5.22 12.27
CA GLN A 13 -25.84 4.67 13.54
C GLN A 13 -25.39 3.22 13.74
N LYS A 14 -25.49 2.35 12.71
CA LYS A 14 -24.97 0.97 12.74
C LYS A 14 -23.47 0.92 12.99
N LEU A 15 -22.71 1.85 12.39
CA LEU A 15 -21.28 1.97 12.60
C LEU A 15 -20.97 2.36 14.05
N LYS A 16 -21.69 3.34 14.63
CA LYS A 16 -21.58 3.70 16.06
C LYS A 16 -21.80 2.52 16.96
N GLU A 17 -22.83 1.73 16.69
CA GLU A 17 -23.15 0.54 17.49
C GLU A 17 -22.06 -0.53 17.38
N HIS A 18 -21.50 -0.71 16.18
CA HIS A 18 -20.37 -1.61 15.97
C HIS A 18 -19.13 -1.15 16.74
N LEU A 19 -18.76 0.11 16.61
CA LEU A 19 -17.60 0.68 17.28
C LEU A 19 -17.74 0.75 18.80
N ALA A 20 -18.96 0.99 19.31
CA ALA A 20 -19.23 0.96 20.74
C ALA A 20 -19.07 -0.45 21.36
N ARG A 21 -19.23 -1.50 20.55
CA ARG A 21 -19.01 -2.89 20.95
C ARG A 21 -17.56 -3.35 20.71
N SER A 22 -16.77 -2.56 20.00
CA SER A 22 -15.37 -2.89 19.70
C SER A 22 -14.53 -2.78 20.96
N THR A 23 -13.71 -3.80 21.22
CA THR A 23 -12.70 -3.79 22.27
C THR A 23 -11.38 -3.17 21.82
N ILE A 24 -11.35 -2.65 20.60
CA ILE A 24 -10.15 -2.08 19.98
C ILE A 24 -10.07 -0.59 20.34
N ASN A 25 -9.19 -0.25 21.28
CA ASN A 25 -9.02 1.10 21.82
C ASN A 25 -8.90 2.22 20.77
N HIS A 26 -8.21 1.97 19.66
CA HIS A 26 -8.03 2.99 18.63
C HIS A 26 -9.31 3.32 17.84
N GLU A 27 -10.25 2.38 17.70
CA GLU A 27 -11.56 2.64 17.08
C GLU A 27 -12.42 3.53 17.99
N GLN A 28 -12.29 3.35 19.30
CA GLN A 28 -12.96 4.21 20.28
C GLN A 28 -12.35 5.62 20.33
N GLU A 29 -11.05 5.75 20.12
CA GLU A 29 -10.37 7.05 20.02
C GLU A 29 -10.86 7.83 18.80
N ILE A 30 -11.02 7.17 17.65
CA ILE A 30 -11.54 7.80 16.43
C ILE A 30 -12.95 8.37 16.65
N LEU A 31 -13.82 7.66 17.35
CA LEU A 31 -15.16 8.15 17.67
C LEU A 31 -15.16 9.43 18.50
N LYS A 32 -14.11 9.67 19.27
CA LYS A 32 -13.97 10.87 20.11
C LYS A 32 -13.38 12.04 19.36
N GLU A 33 -12.54 11.78 18.37
CA GLU A 33 -11.70 12.79 17.72
C GLU A 33 -12.18 13.23 16.34
N THR A 34 -13.06 12.47 15.66
CA THR A 34 -13.47 12.74 14.28
C THR A 34 -14.96 12.98 14.11
N THR A 35 -15.33 13.68 13.06
CA THR A 35 -16.73 13.76 12.63
C THR A 35 -17.22 12.37 12.21
N LEU A 36 -18.52 12.10 12.37
CA LEU A 36 -19.11 10.82 11.98
C LEU A 36 -18.90 10.45 10.51
N LYS A 37 -18.84 11.45 9.64
CA LYS A 37 -18.58 11.24 8.20
C LYS A 37 -17.18 10.64 8.00
N ASN A 38 -16.19 11.18 8.66
CA ASN A 38 -14.81 10.78 8.50
C ASN A 38 -14.49 9.50 9.27
N ALA A 39 -15.10 9.31 10.45
CA ALA A 39 -15.03 8.04 11.16
C ALA A 39 -15.58 6.88 10.31
N HIS A 40 -16.67 7.09 9.58
CA HIS A 40 -17.20 6.10 8.66
C HIS A 40 -16.21 5.74 7.54
N LEU A 41 -15.62 6.73 6.89
CA LEU A 41 -14.60 6.53 5.87
C LEU A 41 -13.41 5.72 6.42
N TYR A 42 -12.91 6.11 7.58
CA TYR A 42 -11.81 5.43 8.26
C TYR A 42 -12.13 3.95 8.52
N CYS A 43 -13.29 3.66 9.09
CA CYS A 43 -13.67 2.29 9.42
C CYS A 43 -13.89 1.44 8.18
N VAL A 44 -14.51 1.99 7.14
CA VAL A 44 -14.72 1.28 5.87
C VAL A 44 -13.37 0.89 5.26
N ILE A 45 -12.43 1.82 5.18
CA ILE A 45 -11.11 1.56 4.58
C ILE A 45 -10.32 0.55 5.41
N ASN A 46 -10.34 0.66 6.74
CA ASN A 46 -9.58 -0.25 7.62
C ASN A 46 -10.22 -1.63 7.78
N SER A 47 -11.47 -1.81 7.41
CA SER A 47 -12.14 -3.12 7.35
C SER A 47 -11.87 -3.89 6.06
N VAL A 48 -11.34 -3.23 5.03
CA VAL A 48 -11.06 -3.84 3.73
C VAL A 48 -9.74 -4.59 3.77
N SER A 49 -9.76 -5.86 3.37
CA SER A 49 -8.53 -6.68 3.32
C SER A 49 -7.59 -6.24 2.18
N ALA A 50 -6.31 -6.62 2.29
CA ALA A 50 -5.32 -6.33 1.25
C ALA A 50 -5.72 -6.91 -0.12
N GLN A 51 -6.37 -8.08 -0.14
CA GLN A 51 -6.89 -8.70 -1.35
C GLN A 51 -7.99 -7.88 -2.01
N GLN A 52 -8.69 -7.05 -1.27
CA GLN A 52 -9.76 -6.20 -1.78
C GLN A 52 -9.26 -4.83 -2.24
N TYR A 53 -8.44 -4.13 -1.42
CA TYR A 53 -8.00 -2.79 -1.78
C TYR A 53 -6.81 -2.76 -2.74
N GLY A 54 -5.93 -3.76 -2.71
CA GLY A 54 -4.76 -3.84 -3.58
C GLY A 54 -5.15 -3.70 -5.06
N PRO A 55 -5.98 -4.58 -5.61
CA PRO A 55 -6.42 -4.51 -7.01
C PRO A 55 -7.14 -3.20 -7.37
N LEU A 56 -7.83 -2.57 -6.41
CA LEU A 56 -8.50 -1.28 -6.65
C LEU A 56 -7.49 -0.15 -6.80
N LEU A 57 -6.47 -0.07 -5.94
CA LEU A 57 -5.41 0.93 -6.03
C LEU A 57 -4.54 0.71 -7.27
N GLU A 58 -4.18 -0.52 -7.60
CA GLU A 58 -3.49 -0.87 -8.86
C GLU A 58 -4.29 -0.39 -10.07
N LYS A 59 -5.59 -0.70 -10.11
CA LYS A 59 -6.49 -0.24 -11.19
C LYS A 59 -6.54 1.28 -11.27
N TYR A 60 -6.64 1.96 -10.12
CA TYR A 60 -6.65 3.43 -10.05
C TYR A 60 -5.37 4.03 -10.66
N ILE A 61 -4.20 3.60 -10.19
CA ILE A 61 -2.90 4.07 -10.69
C ILE A 61 -2.76 3.81 -12.20
N ARG A 62 -3.12 2.61 -12.63
CA ARG A 62 -3.03 2.21 -14.03
C ARG A 62 -3.91 3.09 -14.94
N ILE A 63 -5.18 3.28 -14.58
CA ILE A 63 -6.11 4.09 -15.38
C ILE A 63 -5.68 5.55 -15.41
N LYS A 64 -5.35 6.11 -14.25
CA LYS A 64 -4.96 7.51 -14.14
C LYS A 64 -3.72 7.85 -14.98
N ASN A 65 -2.77 6.92 -15.03
CA ASN A 65 -1.50 7.10 -15.73
C ASN A 65 -1.48 6.50 -17.14
N LYS A 66 -2.61 6.00 -17.63
CA LYS A 66 -2.76 5.41 -18.98
C LYS A 66 -1.84 4.20 -19.23
N PHE A 67 -1.57 3.42 -18.19
CA PHE A 67 -0.88 2.15 -18.33
C PHE A 67 -1.78 1.08 -18.94
N VAL A 68 -1.21 0.25 -19.80
CA VAL A 68 -1.84 -0.97 -20.32
C VAL A 68 -1.65 -2.08 -19.27
N LYS A 69 -2.68 -2.87 -19.03
CA LYS A 69 -2.60 -4.02 -18.13
C LYS A 69 -1.86 -5.15 -18.82
N ASN A 70 -0.85 -5.70 -18.17
CA ASN A 70 -0.15 -6.90 -18.65
C ASN A 70 -0.94 -8.18 -18.34
N THR A 71 -0.61 -9.25 -19.05
CA THR A 71 -1.20 -10.57 -18.82
C THR A 71 -0.60 -11.18 -17.56
N ALA A 72 -1.43 -11.70 -16.68
CA ALA A 72 -1.01 -12.23 -15.36
C ALA A 72 -0.05 -13.43 -15.43
N SER A 73 0.06 -14.09 -16.59
CA SER A 73 0.96 -15.24 -16.82
C SER A 73 2.38 -14.85 -17.21
N GLU A 74 2.65 -13.57 -17.43
CA GLU A 74 3.94 -13.08 -17.92
C GLU A 74 4.76 -12.49 -16.78
N CYS A 75 6.10 -12.62 -16.87
CA CYS A 75 7.02 -12.03 -15.90
C CYS A 75 7.22 -10.52 -16.07
N ASN A 76 6.29 -9.84 -16.75
CA ASN A 76 6.40 -8.44 -17.15
C ASN A 76 5.72 -7.48 -16.17
N GLY A 77 5.48 -7.92 -14.93
CA GLY A 77 4.79 -7.11 -13.93
C GLY A 77 3.31 -6.89 -14.23
N ASP A 78 2.70 -5.94 -13.56
CA ASP A 78 1.24 -5.71 -13.57
C ASP A 78 0.77 -4.86 -14.76
N CYS A 79 1.64 -3.99 -15.27
CA CYS A 79 1.29 -3.06 -16.34
C CYS A 79 2.51 -2.52 -17.10
N SER A 80 2.23 -1.90 -18.26
CA SER A 80 3.26 -1.30 -19.10
C SER A 80 2.83 0.04 -19.70
N LYS A 81 3.81 0.89 -20.01
CA LYS A 81 3.64 2.17 -20.70
C LYS A 81 4.96 2.54 -21.38
N ASP A 82 4.88 2.98 -22.66
CA ASP A 82 6.06 3.42 -23.43
C ASP A 82 7.20 2.37 -23.40
N ASP A 83 6.86 1.10 -23.66
CA ASP A 83 7.76 -0.06 -23.66
C ASP A 83 8.44 -0.34 -22.30
N LYS A 84 7.94 0.23 -21.22
CA LYS A 84 8.43 -0.01 -19.86
C LYS A 84 7.39 -0.76 -19.03
N ASN A 85 7.82 -1.86 -18.44
CA ASN A 85 7.03 -2.68 -17.56
C ASN A 85 7.14 -2.19 -16.11
N ALA A 86 6.05 -2.29 -15.36
CA ALA A 86 6.01 -1.92 -13.95
C ALA A 86 5.24 -2.94 -13.12
N GLU A 87 5.75 -3.16 -11.91
CA GLU A 87 5.07 -3.89 -10.85
C GLU A 87 4.42 -2.89 -9.89
N VAL A 88 3.12 -3.02 -9.64
CA VAL A 88 2.39 -2.12 -8.74
C VAL A 88 2.14 -2.83 -7.41
N LYS A 89 2.49 -2.19 -6.31
CA LYS A 89 2.22 -2.70 -4.97
C LYS A 89 1.49 -1.66 -4.14
N ALA A 90 0.41 -2.07 -3.51
CA ALA A 90 -0.43 -1.19 -2.72
C ALA A 90 -0.40 -1.57 -1.25
N SER A 91 -0.36 -0.56 -0.40
CA SER A 91 -0.48 -0.76 1.05
C SER A 91 -1.31 0.34 1.69
N LEU A 92 -2.12 -0.07 2.65
CA LEU A 92 -2.86 0.81 3.53
C LEU A 92 -2.17 0.83 4.89
N GLY A 93 -1.79 2.02 5.35
CA GLY A 93 -1.16 2.22 6.66
C GLY A 93 -1.94 3.21 7.51
N GLY A 94 -1.67 3.20 8.82
CA GLY A 94 -2.15 4.21 9.74
C GLY A 94 -3.09 3.74 10.84
N ALA A 95 -3.75 2.60 10.73
CA ALA A 95 -4.70 2.14 11.75
C ALA A 95 -4.01 1.85 13.09
N LYS A 96 -3.22 0.79 13.18
CA LYS A 96 -2.60 0.37 14.44
C LYS A 96 -1.11 0.67 14.58
N HIS A 97 -0.38 0.60 13.47
CA HIS A 97 1.09 0.54 13.53
C HIS A 97 1.77 1.55 12.63
N ASN A 98 1.02 2.37 11.92
CA ASN A 98 1.58 3.34 10.97
C ASN A 98 2.56 2.69 9.98
N LYS A 99 2.35 1.38 9.72
CA LYS A 99 3.19 0.52 8.89
C LYS A 99 2.55 0.27 7.55
N PHE A 100 3.37 0.30 6.53
CA PHE A 100 3.03 -0.19 5.19
C PHE A 100 3.61 -1.59 4.99
N ASN A 101 3.06 -2.34 4.05
CA ASN A 101 3.49 -3.69 3.76
C ASN A 101 3.37 -3.95 2.25
N TRP A 102 4.49 -3.84 1.54
CA TRP A 102 4.61 -4.20 0.14
C TRP A 102 5.24 -5.58 0.07
N VAL A 103 4.45 -6.56 -0.35
CA VAL A 103 4.86 -7.97 -0.44
C VAL A 103 4.95 -8.43 -1.88
N GLN A 104 5.55 -9.61 -2.07
CA GLN A 104 5.73 -10.21 -3.39
C GLN A 104 6.50 -9.29 -4.35
N LEU A 105 7.56 -8.65 -3.84
CA LEU A 105 8.52 -7.94 -4.66
C LEU A 105 9.39 -8.98 -5.36
N ARG A 106 9.20 -9.15 -6.65
CA ARG A 106 9.87 -10.18 -7.48
C ARG A 106 10.95 -9.53 -8.34
N VAL A 107 12.19 -9.64 -7.91
CA VAL A 107 13.33 -9.03 -8.60
C VAL A 107 13.66 -9.74 -9.93
N SER A 108 13.22 -10.99 -10.11
CA SER A 108 13.39 -11.75 -11.35
C SER A 108 12.43 -11.34 -12.47
N HIS A 109 11.43 -10.53 -12.19
CA HIS A 109 10.52 -10.04 -13.22
C HIS A 109 11.22 -9.06 -14.18
N ASP A 110 10.83 -9.10 -15.44
CA ASP A 110 11.28 -8.15 -16.45
C ASP A 110 10.47 -6.86 -16.34
N ILE A 111 10.85 -6.06 -15.38
CA ILE A 111 10.25 -4.76 -15.09
C ILE A 111 11.35 -3.70 -14.96
N GLN A 112 11.01 -2.47 -15.28
CA GLN A 112 11.90 -1.33 -15.14
C GLN A 112 11.62 -0.54 -13.86
N TYR A 113 10.37 -0.60 -13.36
CA TYR A 113 9.94 0.18 -12.19
C TYR A 113 9.08 -0.63 -11.24
N TYR A 114 9.23 -0.34 -9.94
CA TYR A 114 8.25 -0.64 -8.92
C TYR A 114 7.43 0.62 -8.63
N ILE A 115 6.12 0.54 -8.77
CA ILE A 115 5.20 1.59 -8.37
C ILE A 115 4.63 1.19 -7.01
N LEU A 116 5.16 1.81 -5.95
CA LEU A 116 4.70 1.55 -4.59
C LEU A 116 3.66 2.59 -4.22
N THR A 117 2.50 2.16 -3.78
CA THR A 117 1.47 3.06 -3.28
C THR A 117 1.26 2.84 -1.79
N ALA A 118 1.17 3.94 -1.05
CA ALA A 118 0.94 3.94 0.37
C ALA A 118 -0.20 4.91 0.70
N TYR A 119 -1.34 4.39 1.11
CA TYR A 119 -2.44 5.23 1.59
C TYR A 119 -2.35 5.35 3.11
N HIS A 120 -1.98 6.54 3.57
CA HIS A 120 -1.80 6.86 4.98
C HIS A 120 -3.06 7.52 5.53
N LEU A 121 -3.81 6.77 6.32
CA LEU A 121 -5.03 7.21 6.96
C LEU A 121 -4.97 6.96 8.47
N THR A 122 -4.98 8.03 9.24
CA THR A 122 -4.94 8.02 10.72
C THR A 122 -6.09 8.82 11.28
N SER A 123 -6.33 8.75 12.60
CA SER A 123 -7.26 9.64 13.27
C SER A 123 -6.92 11.13 13.10
N LYS A 124 -5.64 11.45 12.90
CA LYS A 124 -5.17 12.84 12.75
C LYS A 124 -5.42 13.44 11.37
N ASN A 125 -5.47 12.62 10.31
CA ASN A 125 -5.65 13.10 8.94
C ASN A 125 -6.92 12.60 8.26
N VAL A 126 -7.78 11.87 8.98
CA VAL A 126 -9.03 11.34 8.44
C VAL A 126 -10.00 12.47 8.01
N GLU A 127 -9.94 13.63 8.66
CA GLU A 127 -10.74 14.81 8.31
C GLU A 127 -10.45 15.30 6.89
N THR A 128 -9.22 15.20 6.44
CA THR A 128 -8.80 15.54 5.07
C THR A 128 -8.86 14.37 4.10
N GLY A 129 -9.32 13.19 4.55
CA GLY A 129 -9.41 11.98 3.74
C GLY A 129 -8.13 11.17 3.66
N GLY A 130 -7.14 11.45 4.54
CA GLY A 130 -5.84 10.78 4.50
C GLY A 130 -4.91 11.30 3.40
N GLU A 131 -3.83 10.60 3.15
CA GLU A 131 -2.83 10.96 2.14
C GLU A 131 -2.38 9.74 1.33
N LEU A 132 -2.44 9.86 0.00
CA LEU A 132 -1.91 8.87 -0.91
C LEU A 132 -0.48 9.26 -1.32
N TYR A 133 0.46 8.38 -1.02
CA TYR A 133 1.83 8.46 -1.51
C TYR A 133 2.01 7.50 -2.67
N VAL A 134 2.63 7.96 -3.72
CA VAL A 134 3.00 7.14 -4.87
C VAL A 134 4.49 7.32 -5.11
N PHE A 135 5.20 6.20 -5.21
CA PHE A 135 6.64 6.17 -5.43
C PHE A 135 6.91 5.42 -6.73
N SER A 136 7.72 6.00 -7.61
CA SER A 136 8.22 5.35 -8.81
C SER A 136 9.68 4.99 -8.60
N VAL A 137 9.95 3.77 -8.19
CA VAL A 137 11.28 3.29 -7.83
C VAL A 137 11.86 2.51 -9.00
N PRO A 138 12.95 2.98 -9.65
CA PRO A 138 13.66 2.18 -10.63
C PRO A 138 14.08 0.83 -10.04
N LYS A 139 14.07 -0.22 -10.86
CA LYS A 139 14.40 -1.58 -10.40
C LYS A 139 15.76 -1.64 -9.71
N GLU A 140 16.78 -0.97 -10.28
CA GLU A 140 18.12 -0.97 -9.72
C GLU A 140 18.19 -0.26 -8.35
N ASP A 141 17.37 0.77 -8.13
CA ASP A 141 17.26 1.46 -6.84
C ASP A 141 16.46 0.66 -5.80
N MET A 142 15.59 -0.25 -6.25
CA MET A 142 14.86 -1.14 -5.35
C MET A 142 15.77 -2.19 -4.72
N LEU A 143 16.83 -2.64 -5.40
CA LEU A 143 17.72 -3.67 -4.88
C LEU A 143 18.40 -3.27 -3.57
N PRO A 144 19.06 -2.10 -3.45
CA PRO A 144 19.62 -1.64 -2.18
C PRO A 144 18.54 -1.39 -1.11
N LEU A 145 17.34 -0.97 -1.48
CA LEU A 145 16.24 -0.82 -0.52
C LEU A 145 15.83 -2.17 0.07
N ILE A 146 15.69 -3.21 -0.76
CA ILE A 146 15.39 -4.56 -0.28
C ILE A 146 16.54 -5.10 0.59
N THR A 147 17.79 -4.89 0.21
CA THR A 147 18.94 -5.36 0.98
C THR A 147 19.02 -4.69 2.36
N ASN A 148 18.75 -3.39 2.43
CA ASN A 148 18.88 -2.62 3.68
C ASN A 148 17.66 -2.75 4.60
N TYR A 149 16.47 -2.86 4.05
CA TYR A 149 15.21 -2.72 4.80
C TYR A 149 14.22 -3.86 4.58
N GLY A 150 14.46 -4.69 3.56
CA GLY A 150 13.57 -5.76 3.18
C GLY A 150 13.74 -7.03 3.99
N GLY A 151 12.86 -7.97 3.71
CA GLY A 151 12.90 -9.34 4.20
C GLY A 151 12.24 -10.26 3.18
N TYR A 152 12.29 -11.55 3.43
CA TYR A 152 11.57 -12.51 2.61
C TYR A 152 10.06 -12.36 2.83
N ALA A 153 9.28 -12.46 1.76
CA ALA A 153 7.82 -12.35 1.83
C ALA A 153 7.23 -13.53 2.62
N HIS A 154 7.77 -14.71 2.39
CA HIS A 154 7.43 -15.95 3.07
C HIS A 154 8.67 -16.50 3.75
N GLY A 155 8.54 -16.97 4.98
CA GLY A 155 9.63 -17.37 5.84
C GLY A 155 10.29 -16.21 6.59
N THR A 156 11.35 -16.48 7.30
CA THR A 156 12.09 -15.53 8.14
C THR A 156 13.54 -15.37 7.66
N ASN A 157 14.18 -14.26 8.04
CA ASN A 157 15.61 -14.08 7.78
C ASN A 157 16.46 -15.23 8.39
N LYS A 158 15.99 -15.83 9.50
CA LYS A 158 16.64 -16.97 10.11
C LYS A 158 16.64 -18.19 9.21
N GLU A 159 15.56 -18.43 8.46
CA GLU A 159 15.43 -19.54 7.52
C GLU A 159 16.20 -19.31 6.22
N HIS A 160 16.22 -18.07 5.74
CA HIS A 160 16.76 -17.74 4.43
C HIS A 160 18.10 -16.99 4.47
N GLY A 161 18.54 -16.57 5.66
CA GLY A 161 19.75 -15.77 5.85
C GLY A 161 19.58 -14.30 5.47
N SER A 162 20.71 -13.60 5.41
CA SER A 162 20.74 -12.19 4.99
C SER A 162 20.55 -12.07 3.48
N ILE A 163 19.86 -11.02 3.05
CA ILE A 163 19.65 -10.69 1.64
C ILE A 163 20.85 -9.88 1.16
N THR A 164 21.50 -10.32 0.08
CA THR A 164 22.59 -9.57 -0.55
C THR A 164 22.22 -9.09 -1.95
N ILE A 165 22.93 -8.10 -2.45
CA ILE A 165 22.75 -7.62 -3.85
C ILE A 165 23.05 -8.74 -4.85
N ALA A 166 24.03 -9.59 -4.56
CA ALA A 166 24.37 -10.73 -5.42
C ALA A 166 23.19 -11.72 -5.52
N ASP A 167 22.53 -12.02 -4.39
CA ASP A 167 21.33 -12.87 -4.38
C ASP A 167 20.21 -12.26 -5.21
N LEU A 168 20.02 -10.94 -5.13
CA LEU A 168 18.95 -10.24 -5.85
C LEU A 168 19.22 -10.19 -7.37
N LYS A 169 20.48 -10.20 -7.79
CA LYS A 169 20.89 -10.20 -9.21
C LYS A 169 21.02 -11.59 -9.82
N ASP A 170 20.92 -12.65 -9.03
CA ASP A 170 20.94 -14.00 -9.55
C ASP A 170 19.66 -14.28 -10.36
N GLU A 171 19.80 -14.55 -11.65
CA GLU A 171 18.68 -14.87 -12.56
C GLU A 171 17.89 -16.13 -12.13
N LYS A 172 18.51 -17.03 -11.37
CA LYS A 172 17.85 -18.20 -10.81
C LYS A 172 17.03 -17.90 -9.57
N ASN A 173 17.15 -16.69 -9.03
CA ASN A 173 16.45 -16.28 -7.83
C ASN A 173 14.97 -16.05 -8.12
N LYS A 174 14.12 -16.96 -7.67
CA LYS A 174 12.66 -16.89 -7.75
C LYS A 174 12.01 -16.50 -6.42
N LYS A 175 12.80 -16.02 -5.44
CA LYS A 175 12.30 -15.63 -4.13
C LYS A 175 11.47 -14.35 -4.22
N GLU A 176 10.52 -14.24 -3.34
CA GLU A 176 9.69 -13.05 -3.16
C GLU A 176 10.14 -12.29 -1.92
N TYR A 177 10.22 -10.99 -2.05
CA TYR A 177 10.65 -10.10 -0.98
C TYR A 177 9.49 -9.23 -0.49
N ALA A 178 9.70 -8.60 0.66
CA ALA A 178 8.75 -7.66 1.23
C ALA A 178 9.49 -6.49 1.88
N MET A 179 8.91 -5.31 1.79
CA MET A 179 9.33 -4.12 2.53
C MET A 179 8.21 -3.67 3.46
N ARG A 180 8.56 -3.35 4.71
CA ARG A 180 7.59 -3.04 5.76
C ARG A 180 7.96 -1.75 6.52
N PRO A 181 8.08 -0.61 5.83
CA PRO A 181 8.43 0.65 6.48
C PRO A 181 7.31 1.12 7.41
N SER A 182 7.70 1.81 8.47
CA SER A 182 6.81 2.66 9.22
C SER A 182 6.86 4.09 8.67
N TYR A 183 5.73 4.79 8.75
CA TYR A 183 5.68 6.20 8.35
C TYR A 183 6.74 7.01 9.11
N GLY A 184 7.63 7.67 8.38
CA GLY A 184 8.69 8.51 8.95
C GLY A 184 9.96 7.79 9.41
N ASP A 185 10.04 6.44 9.34
CA ASP A 185 11.27 5.73 9.65
C ASP A 185 12.36 5.92 8.56
N LYS A 186 13.54 5.36 8.78
CA LYS A 186 14.68 5.50 7.85
C LYS A 186 14.35 4.92 6.46
N CYS A 187 13.69 3.77 6.41
CA CYS A 187 13.24 3.18 5.15
C CYS A 187 12.28 4.11 4.41
N TRP A 188 11.29 4.67 5.12
CA TRP A 188 10.36 5.65 4.57
C TRP A 188 11.07 6.89 4.01
N GLN A 189 12.03 7.44 4.76
CA GLN A 189 12.81 8.61 4.33
C GLN A 189 13.59 8.33 3.05
N ASP A 190 14.19 7.15 2.94
CA ASP A 190 14.94 6.76 1.75
C ASP A 190 14.04 6.51 0.52
N ILE A 191 12.82 6.03 0.72
CA ILE A 191 11.84 5.87 -0.36
C ILE A 191 11.25 7.22 -0.80
N MET A 192 11.15 8.21 0.11
CA MET A 192 10.57 9.52 -0.20
C MET A 192 11.24 10.25 -1.35
N LYS A 193 12.51 9.99 -1.65
CA LYS A 193 13.21 10.56 -2.83
C LYS A 193 12.62 10.11 -4.17
N PHE A 194 11.85 9.02 -4.19
CA PHE A 194 11.16 8.49 -5.37
C PHE A 194 9.69 8.90 -5.43
N ARG A 195 9.25 9.75 -4.49
CA ARG A 195 7.87 10.22 -4.46
C ARG A 195 7.57 11.02 -5.73
N VAL A 196 6.49 10.67 -6.40
CA VAL A 196 5.97 11.44 -7.53
C VAL A 196 4.99 12.50 -7.05
N SER A 197 4.89 13.60 -7.80
CA SER A 197 3.96 14.68 -7.47
C SER A 197 2.52 14.23 -7.75
N GLY A 198 1.71 14.27 -6.71
CA GLY A 198 0.37 13.70 -6.78
C GLY A 198 0.44 12.19 -6.99
N ASP A 199 -0.40 11.64 -7.83
CA ASP A 199 -0.48 10.23 -8.21
C ASP A 199 -0.28 10.06 -9.74
N THR A 200 0.43 11.00 -10.34
CA THR A 200 0.78 11.04 -11.78
C THR A 200 2.22 10.59 -12.00
N LEU A 201 2.41 9.58 -12.86
CA LEU A 201 3.67 8.93 -13.23
C LEU A 201 4.11 9.30 -14.63
#